data_9ff0e8eeb897a84e1f3f22093f3c5f1a
#
_entry.id   9ff0e8eeb897a84e1f3f22093f3c5f1a
#
_cell.length_a   1.000
_cell.length_b   1.000
_cell.length_c   1.000
_cell.angle_alpha   90.00
_cell.angle_beta   90.00
_cell.angle_gamma   90.00
#
_symmetry.space_group_name_H-M   'P 1'
#
loop_
_entity.id
_entity.type
_entity.pdbx_description
1 polymer ?
#
loop_
_entity_poly.entity_id
_entity_poly.type
_entity_poly.pdbx_seq_one_letter_code
_entity_poly.pdbx_strand_id
1 'polypeptide(L)'
;MFKDNPFKEAENYRAVVISYQERRIRKFYKDMRTEIERELKTLDANSDKTDRVYLNQLKFELNNRINQITLQTNDIVRDGVMTTTEMVLQNNKTFLNGIGFYNYNVSPQLVSKMADKVITGKLYDGKWSLSSAIWGAGKRTQFDINKIVSRGILEHKSTYEIAKKLEGYVNPAVRLPVQSGVLGEVDYNAQRLARTMVQHAYQEAFVECTKDNPFVEAYQWITSGMSNVCALCIEREEADEYGLGAGIYPKDALPLDHPNGNCTFDIVTTWDEDSAYSA
;
A
#
# COMPACT_ATOMS: atom_id res chain seq x y z
N MET A 1 -21.99 -0.15 23.70
CA MET A 1 -20.76 -0.49 22.93
C MET A 1 -20.98 -1.89 22.38
N PHE A 2 -20.90 -2.07 21.05
CA PHE A 2 -21.03 -3.42 20.47
C PHE A 2 -19.93 -4.31 21.07
N LYS A 3 -20.32 -5.53 21.46
CA LYS A 3 -19.38 -6.51 22.06
C LYS A 3 -18.24 -6.87 21.11
N ASP A 4 -18.50 -6.77 19.82
CA ASP A 4 -17.54 -7.03 18.73
C ASP A 4 -17.57 -5.87 17.73
N ASN A 5 -16.38 -5.43 17.30
CA ASN A 5 -16.25 -4.40 16.25
C ASN A 5 -17.01 -4.86 14.99
N PRO A 6 -18.05 -4.13 14.53
CA PRO A 6 -18.83 -4.52 13.36
C PRO A 6 -18.03 -4.54 12.06
N PHE A 7 -16.84 -3.92 12.03
CA PHE A 7 -15.93 -3.91 10.90
C PHE A 7 -14.76 -4.92 11.01
N LYS A 8 -14.82 -5.82 12.00
CA LYS A 8 -13.74 -6.79 12.24
C LYS A 8 -13.43 -7.70 11.05
N GLU A 9 -14.45 -8.07 10.28
CA GLU A 9 -14.27 -8.88 9.07
C GLU A 9 -13.52 -8.08 7.99
N ALA A 10 -13.86 -6.80 7.77
CA ALA A 10 -13.16 -5.94 6.83
C ALA A 10 -11.71 -5.71 7.25
N GLU A 11 -11.45 -5.53 8.54
CA GLU A 11 -10.11 -5.42 9.11
C GLU A 11 -9.27 -6.69 8.82
N ASN A 12 -9.81 -7.87 9.11
CA ASN A 12 -9.14 -9.14 8.86
C ASN A 12 -8.90 -9.36 7.36
N TYR A 13 -9.88 -9.06 6.53
CA TYR A 13 -9.79 -9.22 5.08
C TYR A 13 -8.75 -8.27 4.47
N ARG A 14 -8.67 -7.04 4.95
CA ARG A 14 -7.61 -6.08 4.58
C ARG A 14 -6.22 -6.69 4.74
N ALA A 15 -5.94 -7.35 5.87
CA ALA A 15 -4.65 -7.99 6.11
C ALA A 15 -4.37 -9.11 5.09
N VAL A 16 -5.38 -9.88 4.72
CA VAL A 16 -5.28 -10.92 3.68
C VAL A 16 -4.98 -10.29 2.31
N VAL A 17 -5.69 -9.23 1.93
CA VAL A 17 -5.47 -8.49 0.67
C VAL A 17 -4.06 -7.96 0.60
N ILE A 18 -3.56 -7.30 1.66
CA ILE A 18 -2.19 -6.79 1.74
C ILE A 18 -1.19 -7.92 1.51
N SER A 19 -1.30 -9.03 2.25
CA SER A 19 -0.39 -10.17 2.14
C SER A 19 -0.39 -10.81 0.75
N TYR A 20 -1.55 -10.86 0.10
CA TYR A 20 -1.68 -11.38 -1.27
C TYR A 20 -0.97 -10.48 -2.28
N GLN A 21 -1.17 -9.16 -2.18
CA GLN A 21 -0.54 -8.19 -3.07
C GLN A 21 0.98 -8.14 -2.91
N GLU A 22 1.48 -8.16 -1.67
CA GLU A 22 2.91 -8.20 -1.40
C GLU A 22 3.57 -9.43 -2.02
N ARG A 23 2.94 -10.60 -1.92
CA ARG A 23 3.45 -11.83 -2.56
C ARG A 23 3.52 -11.73 -4.08
N ARG A 24 2.50 -11.14 -4.73
CA ARG A 24 2.48 -10.92 -6.17
C ARG A 24 3.60 -9.97 -6.62
N ILE A 25 3.76 -8.84 -5.94
CA ILE A 25 4.80 -7.86 -6.21
C ILE A 25 6.19 -8.49 -6.04
N ARG A 26 6.42 -9.19 -4.94
CA ARG A 26 7.70 -9.89 -4.68
C ARG A 26 8.03 -10.91 -5.75
N LYS A 27 7.03 -11.63 -6.25
CA LYS A 27 7.21 -12.59 -7.34
C LYS A 27 7.75 -11.92 -8.59
N PHE A 28 7.19 -10.76 -9.01
CA PHE A 28 7.66 -10.06 -10.21
C PHE A 28 9.14 -9.68 -10.14
N TYR A 29 9.58 -9.13 -9.01
CA TYR A 29 10.98 -8.76 -8.83
C TYR A 29 11.90 -9.99 -8.76
N LYS A 30 11.43 -11.08 -8.16
CA LYS A 30 12.15 -12.35 -8.15
C LYS A 30 12.32 -12.92 -9.57
N ASP A 31 11.27 -12.88 -10.37
CA ASP A 31 11.31 -13.37 -11.77
C ASP A 31 12.28 -12.51 -12.62
N MET A 32 12.26 -11.19 -12.46
CA MET A 32 13.21 -10.29 -13.12
C MET A 32 14.67 -10.58 -12.73
N ARG A 33 14.92 -10.78 -11.43
CA ARG A 33 16.24 -11.17 -10.95
C ARG A 33 16.72 -12.48 -11.56
N THR A 34 15.86 -13.51 -11.56
CA THR A 34 16.19 -14.84 -12.13
C THR A 34 16.60 -14.73 -13.59
N GLU A 35 15.98 -13.83 -14.35
CA GLU A 35 16.32 -13.59 -15.74
C GLU A 35 17.69 -12.94 -15.89
N ILE A 36 18.00 -11.91 -15.09
CA ILE A 36 19.34 -11.31 -15.09
C ILE A 36 20.41 -12.33 -14.68
N GLU A 37 20.13 -13.18 -13.70
CA GLU A 37 21.03 -14.26 -13.27
C GLU A 37 21.28 -15.27 -14.41
N ARG A 38 20.26 -15.55 -15.23
CA ARG A 38 20.43 -16.40 -16.40
C ARG A 38 21.35 -15.77 -17.43
N GLU A 39 21.16 -14.48 -17.73
CA GLU A 39 22.04 -13.73 -18.63
C GLU A 39 23.49 -13.67 -18.13
N LEU A 40 23.68 -13.45 -16.82
CA LEU A 40 25.00 -13.44 -16.18
C LEU A 40 25.78 -14.73 -16.40
N LYS A 41 25.11 -15.90 -16.49
CA LYS A 41 25.78 -17.19 -16.73
C LYS A 41 26.37 -17.31 -18.15
N THR A 42 25.92 -16.47 -19.07
CA THR A 42 26.43 -16.44 -20.44
C THR A 42 27.63 -15.50 -20.62
N LEU A 43 27.91 -14.67 -19.61
CA LEU A 43 28.98 -13.69 -19.63
C LEU A 43 30.28 -14.26 -19.02
N ASP A 44 31.41 -13.91 -19.62
CA ASP A 44 32.71 -14.24 -19.06
C ASP A 44 33.02 -13.31 -17.86
N ALA A 45 33.05 -13.87 -16.66
CA ALA A 45 33.33 -13.15 -15.43
C ALA A 45 34.78 -12.62 -15.35
N ASN A 46 35.71 -13.18 -16.14
CA ASN A 46 37.10 -12.77 -16.18
C ASN A 46 37.40 -11.77 -17.30
N SER A 47 36.40 -11.46 -18.13
CA SER A 47 36.56 -10.50 -19.21
C SER A 47 36.57 -9.08 -18.66
N ASP A 48 37.55 -8.29 -19.06
CA ASP A 48 37.62 -6.84 -18.83
C ASP A 48 36.90 -6.02 -19.92
N LYS A 49 36.36 -6.68 -20.95
CA LYS A 49 35.72 -6.02 -22.08
C LYS A 49 34.35 -5.47 -21.72
N THR A 50 34.09 -4.26 -22.22
CA THR A 50 32.78 -3.60 -22.15
C THR A 50 32.05 -3.76 -23.49
N ASP A 51 31.02 -4.63 -23.54
CA ASP A 51 30.14 -4.74 -24.68
C ASP A 51 28.96 -3.74 -24.56
N ARG A 52 29.10 -2.62 -25.26
CA ARG A 52 28.11 -1.53 -25.24
C ARG A 52 26.80 -1.92 -25.92
N VAL A 53 26.84 -2.77 -26.93
CA VAL A 53 25.63 -3.20 -27.66
C VAL A 53 24.80 -4.09 -26.77
N TYR A 54 25.40 -5.10 -26.18
CA TYR A 54 24.76 -5.97 -25.21
C TYR A 54 24.17 -5.20 -24.01
N LEU A 55 24.96 -4.31 -23.41
CA LEU A 55 24.49 -3.51 -22.25
C LEU A 55 23.34 -2.57 -22.60
N ASN A 56 23.30 -2.00 -23.79
CA ASN A 56 22.17 -1.18 -24.22
C ASN A 56 20.93 -2.03 -24.48
N GLN A 57 21.07 -3.22 -25.02
CA GLN A 57 19.97 -4.16 -25.18
C GLN A 57 19.43 -4.62 -23.81
N LEU A 58 20.28 -5.06 -22.91
CA LEU A 58 19.90 -5.45 -21.55
C LEU A 58 19.18 -4.30 -20.83
N LYS A 59 19.70 -3.07 -20.93
CA LYS A 59 19.05 -1.88 -20.38
C LYS A 59 17.64 -1.67 -20.97
N PHE A 60 17.47 -1.80 -22.26
CA PHE A 60 16.18 -1.67 -22.93
C PHE A 60 15.18 -2.73 -22.45
N GLU A 61 15.58 -3.97 -22.35
CA GLU A 61 14.75 -5.09 -21.87
C GLU A 61 14.33 -4.89 -20.43
N LEU A 62 15.26 -4.48 -19.54
CA LEU A 62 14.95 -4.17 -18.14
C LEU A 62 13.97 -3.01 -18.01
N ASN A 63 14.12 -1.93 -18.78
CA ASN A 63 13.20 -0.81 -18.78
C ASN A 63 11.78 -1.22 -19.24
N ASN A 64 11.68 -2.08 -20.26
CA ASN A 64 10.40 -2.63 -20.68
C ASN A 64 9.74 -3.49 -19.60
N ARG A 65 10.52 -4.29 -18.90
CA ARG A 65 10.00 -5.07 -17.76
C ARG A 65 9.55 -4.19 -16.60
N ILE A 66 10.29 -3.13 -16.28
CA ILE A 66 9.85 -2.17 -15.26
C ILE A 66 8.53 -1.51 -15.64
N ASN A 67 8.32 -1.19 -16.92
CA ASN A 67 7.03 -0.70 -17.39
C ASN A 67 5.92 -1.73 -17.16
N GLN A 68 6.14 -2.99 -17.51
CA GLN A 68 5.17 -4.07 -17.30
C GLN A 68 4.88 -4.27 -15.81
N ILE A 69 5.91 -4.30 -14.96
CA ILE A 69 5.76 -4.41 -13.49
C ILE A 69 4.98 -3.21 -12.94
N THR A 70 5.25 -2.01 -13.43
CA THR A 70 4.55 -0.78 -13.01
C THR A 70 3.07 -0.87 -13.34
N LEU A 71 2.69 -1.30 -14.54
CA LEU A 71 1.31 -1.53 -14.95
C LEU A 71 0.64 -2.60 -14.09
N GLN A 72 1.29 -3.75 -13.94
CA GLN A 72 0.76 -4.85 -13.12
C GLN A 72 0.64 -4.47 -11.64
N THR A 73 1.58 -3.70 -11.09
CA THR A 73 1.48 -3.17 -9.72
C THR A 73 0.28 -2.24 -9.57
N ASN A 74 0.05 -1.37 -10.57
CA ASN A 74 -1.14 -0.51 -10.59
C ASN A 74 -2.43 -1.35 -10.55
N ASP A 75 -2.55 -2.38 -11.38
CA ASP A 75 -3.72 -3.25 -11.43
C ASP A 75 -3.92 -4.00 -10.10
N ILE A 76 -2.84 -4.54 -9.53
CA ILE A 76 -2.87 -5.24 -8.23
C ILE A 76 -3.35 -4.30 -7.13
N VAL A 77 -2.83 -3.07 -7.08
CA VAL A 77 -3.20 -2.11 -6.04
C VAL A 77 -4.63 -1.64 -6.22
N ARG A 78 -5.06 -1.37 -7.46
CA ARG A 78 -6.46 -1.01 -7.76
C ARG A 78 -7.43 -2.11 -7.36
N ASP A 79 -7.13 -3.36 -7.67
CA ASP A 79 -7.91 -4.53 -7.27
C ASP A 79 -8.03 -4.61 -5.75
N GLY A 80 -6.94 -4.43 -5.02
CA GLY A 80 -6.95 -4.41 -3.56
C GLY A 80 -7.74 -3.26 -2.95
N VAL A 81 -7.66 -2.07 -3.54
CA VAL A 81 -8.47 -0.91 -3.14
C VAL A 81 -9.96 -1.21 -3.34
N MET A 82 -10.35 -1.71 -4.51
CA MET A 82 -11.73 -2.08 -4.83
C MET A 82 -12.29 -3.13 -3.87
N THR A 83 -11.54 -4.23 -3.67
CA THR A 83 -11.95 -5.34 -2.83
C THR A 83 -12.09 -4.93 -1.37
N THR A 84 -11.14 -4.13 -0.86
CA THR A 84 -11.20 -3.63 0.52
C THR A 84 -12.38 -2.68 0.72
N THR A 85 -12.60 -1.78 -0.23
CA THR A 85 -13.76 -0.85 -0.22
C THR A 85 -15.07 -1.64 -0.17
N GLU A 86 -15.24 -2.63 -1.04
CA GLU A 86 -16.43 -3.48 -1.07
C GLU A 86 -16.67 -4.18 0.26
N MET A 87 -15.62 -4.75 0.87
CA MET A 87 -15.75 -5.45 2.14
C MET A 87 -16.19 -4.52 3.27
N VAL A 88 -15.64 -3.31 3.35
CA VAL A 88 -16.07 -2.30 4.34
C VAL A 88 -17.55 -1.94 4.16
N LEU A 89 -17.99 -1.72 2.91
CA LEU A 89 -19.39 -1.39 2.62
C LEU A 89 -20.34 -2.55 2.96
N GLN A 90 -19.92 -3.81 2.73
CA GLN A 90 -20.70 -4.99 3.11
C GLN A 90 -20.80 -5.13 4.64
N ASN A 91 -19.71 -4.87 5.38
CA ASN A 91 -19.74 -4.86 6.84
C ASN A 91 -20.66 -3.74 7.37
N ASN A 92 -20.62 -2.54 6.79
CA ASN A 92 -21.57 -1.47 7.12
C ASN A 92 -23.02 -1.87 6.86
N LYS A 93 -23.30 -2.56 5.75
CA LYS A 93 -24.64 -3.09 5.45
C LYS A 93 -25.08 -4.08 6.54
N THR A 94 -24.21 -4.98 6.96
CA THR A 94 -24.48 -5.95 8.03
C THR A 94 -24.77 -5.24 9.35
N PHE A 95 -23.97 -4.23 9.69
CA PHE A 95 -24.18 -3.39 10.87
C PHE A 95 -25.53 -2.69 10.84
N LEU A 96 -25.86 -2.00 9.74
CA LEU A 96 -27.13 -1.29 9.57
C LEU A 96 -28.33 -2.23 9.64
N ASN A 97 -28.25 -3.41 9.03
CA ASN A 97 -29.30 -4.43 9.13
C ASN A 97 -29.50 -4.91 10.57
N GLY A 98 -28.41 -5.06 11.33
CA GLY A 98 -28.46 -5.45 12.75
C GLY A 98 -29.19 -4.45 13.65
N ILE A 99 -29.19 -3.16 13.29
CA ILE A 99 -29.92 -2.08 13.99
C ILE A 99 -31.22 -1.69 13.30
N GLY A 100 -31.75 -2.51 12.38
CA GLY A 100 -33.06 -2.34 11.76
C GLY A 100 -33.12 -1.46 10.50
N PHE A 101 -31.96 -1.06 9.94
CA PHE A 101 -31.89 -0.30 8.70
C PHE A 101 -31.62 -1.21 7.48
N TYR A 102 -32.68 -1.70 6.83
CA TYR A 102 -32.59 -2.69 5.76
C TYR A 102 -32.42 -2.11 4.34
N ASN A 103 -32.50 -0.80 4.17
CA ASN A 103 -32.48 -0.16 2.84
C ASN A 103 -31.08 0.21 2.31
N TYR A 104 -30.01 -0.10 3.04
CA TYR A 104 -28.65 0.16 2.58
C TYR A 104 -28.22 -0.87 1.53
N ASN A 105 -27.93 -0.40 0.33
CA ASN A 105 -27.53 -1.26 -0.78
C ASN A 105 -26.10 -0.97 -1.23
N VAL A 106 -25.29 -2.02 -1.27
CA VAL A 106 -23.91 -1.97 -1.81
C VAL A 106 -23.97 -2.28 -3.30
N SER A 107 -23.93 -1.24 -4.12
CA SER A 107 -23.89 -1.39 -5.58
C SER A 107 -22.46 -1.33 -6.10
N PRO A 108 -22.15 -1.98 -7.26
CA PRO A 108 -20.84 -1.85 -7.90
C PRO A 108 -20.45 -0.38 -8.19
N GLN A 109 -21.43 0.47 -8.48
CA GLN A 109 -21.23 1.89 -8.73
C GLN A 109 -20.78 2.62 -7.45
N LEU A 110 -21.36 2.29 -6.30
CA LEU A 110 -20.94 2.85 -5.00
C LEU A 110 -19.50 2.42 -4.67
N VAL A 111 -19.18 1.15 -4.82
CA VAL A 111 -17.82 0.61 -4.63
C VAL A 111 -16.82 1.33 -5.52
N SER A 112 -17.13 1.44 -6.83
CA SER A 112 -16.26 2.12 -7.79
C SER A 112 -16.05 3.59 -7.43
N LYS A 113 -17.12 4.31 -7.09
CA LYS A 113 -17.03 5.73 -6.71
C LYS A 113 -16.14 5.96 -5.51
N MET A 114 -16.25 5.11 -4.48
CA MET A 114 -15.42 5.24 -3.27
C MET A 114 -13.98 4.82 -3.50
N ALA A 115 -13.76 3.74 -4.23
CA ALA A 115 -12.42 3.29 -4.61
C ALA A 115 -11.71 4.33 -5.49
N ASP A 116 -12.41 4.95 -6.45
CA ASP A 116 -11.85 5.99 -7.29
C ASP A 116 -11.44 7.23 -6.49
N LYS A 117 -12.14 7.58 -5.42
CA LYS A 117 -11.74 8.65 -4.50
C LYS A 117 -10.35 8.40 -3.90
N VAL A 118 -10.05 7.15 -3.52
CA VAL A 118 -8.71 6.76 -3.00
C VAL A 118 -7.67 6.72 -4.11
N ILE A 119 -8.03 6.17 -5.28
CA ILE A 119 -7.10 5.95 -6.39
C ILE A 119 -6.67 7.28 -7.04
N THR A 120 -7.62 8.20 -7.21
CA THR A 120 -7.41 9.49 -7.89
C THR A 120 -7.27 10.66 -6.92
N GLY A 121 -7.68 10.47 -5.67
CA GLY A 121 -7.60 11.47 -4.62
C GLY A 121 -6.17 11.90 -4.33
N LYS A 122 -6.04 13.13 -3.86
CA LYS A 122 -4.77 13.67 -3.42
C LYS A 122 -4.59 13.34 -1.95
N LEU A 123 -3.59 12.52 -1.65
CA LEU A 123 -3.20 12.14 -0.30
C LEU A 123 -2.18 13.13 0.27
N TYR A 124 -2.09 13.23 1.60
CA TYR A 124 -1.08 14.01 2.30
C TYR A 124 -0.93 15.45 1.77
N ASP A 125 -1.82 16.32 2.17
CA ASP A 125 -1.85 17.76 1.81
C ASP A 125 -1.90 18.01 0.28
N GLY A 126 -2.53 17.13 -0.44
CA GLY A 126 -2.76 17.29 -1.87
C GLY A 126 -1.55 17.01 -2.78
N LYS A 127 -0.48 16.39 -2.26
CA LYS A 127 0.78 16.21 -3.01
C LYS A 127 0.85 14.94 -3.85
N TRP A 128 0.16 13.86 -3.46
CA TRP A 128 0.36 12.53 -4.06
C TRP A 128 -0.97 11.85 -4.37
N SER A 129 -1.12 11.34 -5.58
CA SER A 129 -2.14 10.34 -5.92
C SER A 129 -1.51 8.94 -6.04
N LEU A 130 -2.32 7.88 -5.93
CA LEU A 130 -1.86 6.50 -6.15
C LEU A 130 -1.12 6.37 -7.48
N SER A 131 -1.74 6.84 -8.56
CA SER A 131 -1.16 6.76 -9.89
C SER A 131 0.20 7.46 -9.95
N SER A 132 0.32 8.68 -9.43
CA SER A 132 1.61 9.41 -9.43
C SER A 132 2.69 8.71 -8.60
N ALA A 133 2.32 8.05 -7.52
CA ALA A 133 3.26 7.30 -6.69
C ALA A 133 3.78 6.04 -7.39
N ILE A 134 2.89 5.27 -8.05
CA ILE A 134 3.26 4.06 -8.80
C ILE A 134 4.15 4.42 -9.99
N TRP A 135 3.73 5.39 -10.82
CA TRP A 135 4.51 5.84 -11.97
C TRP A 135 5.83 6.49 -11.56
N GLY A 136 5.84 7.26 -10.48
CA GLY A 136 7.06 7.85 -9.93
C GLY A 136 8.06 6.79 -9.45
N ALA A 137 7.60 5.70 -8.85
CA ALA A 137 8.46 4.57 -8.44
C ALA A 137 9.04 3.87 -9.67
N GLY A 138 8.24 3.56 -10.68
CA GLY A 138 8.69 2.95 -11.94
C GLY A 138 9.74 3.82 -12.65
N LYS A 139 9.49 5.11 -12.81
CA LYS A 139 10.43 6.06 -13.42
C LYS A 139 11.76 6.17 -12.66
N ARG A 140 11.72 6.18 -11.33
CA ARG A 140 12.96 6.18 -10.50
C ARG A 140 13.78 4.91 -10.75
N THR A 141 13.12 3.75 -10.77
CA THR A 141 13.79 2.48 -11.06
C THR A 141 14.44 2.47 -12.44
N GLN A 142 13.75 2.97 -13.47
CA GLN A 142 14.32 3.11 -14.82
C GLN A 142 15.51 4.07 -14.84
N PHE A 143 15.40 5.19 -14.14
CA PHE A 143 16.50 6.15 -14.01
C PHE A 143 17.74 5.52 -13.39
N ASP A 144 17.57 4.75 -12.31
CA ASP A 144 18.67 4.09 -11.61
C ASP A 144 19.31 3.00 -12.46
N ILE A 145 18.52 2.18 -13.17
CA ILE A 145 19.04 1.20 -14.14
C ILE A 145 19.86 1.90 -15.22
N ASN A 146 19.33 2.97 -15.81
CA ASN A 146 20.03 3.75 -16.84
C ASN A 146 21.34 4.33 -16.30
N LYS A 147 21.34 4.85 -15.06
CA LYS A 147 22.50 5.40 -14.37
C LYS A 147 23.57 4.33 -14.11
N ILE A 148 23.17 3.13 -13.65
CA ILE A 148 24.09 2.01 -13.40
C ILE A 148 24.82 1.65 -14.69
N VAL A 149 24.06 1.47 -15.79
CA VAL A 149 24.65 1.08 -17.09
C VAL A 149 25.54 2.18 -17.64
N SER A 150 25.03 3.42 -17.72
CA SER A 150 25.79 4.54 -18.33
C SER A 150 27.08 4.83 -17.54
N ARG A 151 27.01 4.83 -16.20
CA ARG A 151 28.19 5.04 -15.36
C ARG A 151 29.19 3.91 -15.48
N GLY A 152 28.73 2.65 -15.51
CA GLY A 152 29.61 1.50 -15.70
C GLY A 152 30.36 1.56 -17.04
N ILE A 153 29.67 1.97 -18.12
CA ILE A 153 30.32 2.17 -19.45
C ILE A 153 31.36 3.29 -19.40
N LEU A 154 31.06 4.42 -18.72
CA LEU A 154 31.99 5.54 -18.57
C LEU A 154 33.21 5.18 -17.70
N GLU A 155 33.04 4.36 -16.69
CA GLU A 155 34.11 3.85 -15.81
C GLU A 155 34.86 2.68 -16.42
N HIS A 156 34.60 2.31 -17.69
CA HIS A 156 35.20 1.17 -18.39
C HIS A 156 35.09 -0.17 -17.64
N LYS A 157 34.00 -0.36 -16.89
CA LYS A 157 33.72 -1.62 -16.22
C LYS A 157 33.36 -2.71 -17.20
N SER A 158 33.70 -3.96 -16.88
CA SER A 158 33.32 -5.09 -17.71
C SER A 158 31.80 -5.25 -17.79
N THR A 159 31.34 -5.87 -18.85
CA THR A 159 29.92 -6.20 -19.04
C THR A 159 29.37 -7.03 -17.88
N TYR A 160 30.16 -7.98 -17.39
CA TYR A 160 29.81 -8.81 -16.23
C TYR A 160 29.63 -7.98 -14.97
N GLU A 161 30.56 -7.07 -14.63
CA GLU A 161 30.46 -6.22 -13.43
C GLU A 161 29.21 -5.33 -13.44
N ILE A 162 28.86 -4.77 -14.62
CA ILE A 162 27.67 -3.94 -14.77
C ILE A 162 26.41 -4.79 -14.62
N ALA A 163 26.33 -5.95 -15.27
CA ALA A 163 25.20 -6.86 -15.16
C ALA A 163 25.04 -7.41 -13.71
N LYS A 164 26.16 -7.72 -13.03
CA LYS A 164 26.14 -8.13 -11.63
C LYS A 164 25.62 -7.02 -10.69
N LYS A 165 25.97 -5.77 -10.97
CA LYS A 165 25.43 -4.62 -10.23
C LYS A 165 23.94 -4.43 -10.47
N LEU A 166 23.44 -4.68 -11.69
CA LEU A 166 22.00 -4.66 -12.00
C LEU A 166 21.26 -5.78 -11.26
N GLU A 167 21.83 -7.00 -11.24
CA GLU A 167 21.26 -8.12 -10.48
C GLU A 167 21.13 -7.76 -9.00
N GLY A 168 22.17 -7.23 -8.39
CA GLY A 168 22.15 -6.79 -6.99
C GLY A 168 21.13 -5.68 -6.73
N TYR A 169 20.93 -4.76 -7.68
CA TYR A 169 19.95 -3.68 -7.57
C TYR A 169 18.51 -4.18 -7.59
N VAL A 170 18.17 -5.20 -8.39
CA VAL A 170 16.83 -5.75 -8.49
C VAL A 170 16.56 -6.93 -7.55
N ASN A 171 17.58 -7.36 -6.80
CA ASN A 171 17.47 -8.51 -5.90
C ASN A 171 16.68 -8.16 -4.63
N PRO A 172 15.50 -8.78 -4.40
CA PRO A 172 14.68 -8.49 -3.22
C PRO A 172 15.31 -8.95 -1.88
N ALA A 173 16.40 -9.74 -1.91
CA ALA A 173 17.13 -10.15 -0.72
C ALA A 173 18.25 -9.18 -0.32
N VAL A 174 18.62 -8.24 -1.20
CA VAL A 174 19.69 -7.26 -0.97
C VAL A 174 19.09 -5.93 -0.49
N ARG A 175 19.35 -5.58 0.76
CA ARG A 175 19.05 -4.22 1.27
C ARG A 175 20.15 -3.28 0.82
N LEU A 176 19.80 -2.36 -0.07
CA LEU A 176 20.71 -1.29 -0.44
C LEU A 176 20.85 -0.31 0.74
N PRO A 177 22.07 0.18 1.05
CA PRO A 177 22.23 1.17 2.12
C PRO A 177 21.41 2.42 1.80
N VAL A 178 20.67 2.89 2.80
CA VAL A 178 19.84 4.10 2.74
C VAL A 178 20.75 5.30 2.54
N GLN A 179 20.76 5.85 1.33
CA GLN A 179 21.27 7.19 1.10
C GLN A 179 20.11 8.17 1.18
N SER A 180 20.09 8.97 2.25
CA SER A 180 19.21 10.13 2.45
C SER A 180 17.78 9.99 1.87
N GLY A 181 16.92 9.22 2.56
CA GLY A 181 15.47 9.24 2.34
C GLY A 181 14.93 8.39 1.19
N VAL A 182 15.77 7.67 0.46
CA VAL A 182 15.34 6.71 -0.57
C VAL A 182 15.65 5.29 -0.11
N LEU A 183 14.62 4.54 0.18
CA LEU A 183 14.69 3.19 0.71
C LEU A 183 15.13 2.16 -0.32
N GLY A 184 15.96 1.28 0.12
CA GLY A 184 16.82 0.36 -0.53
C GLY A 184 16.23 -0.75 -1.35
N GLU A 185 15.02 -1.18 -1.27
CA GLU A 185 14.52 -2.31 -2.06
C GLU A 185 13.41 -1.85 -3.01
N VAL A 186 13.59 -2.10 -4.30
CA VAL A 186 12.62 -1.69 -5.31
C VAL A 186 11.28 -2.41 -5.10
N ASP A 187 11.31 -3.68 -4.77
CA ASP A 187 10.12 -4.47 -4.44
C ASP A 187 9.48 -4.04 -3.11
N TYR A 188 10.29 -3.68 -2.10
CA TYR A 188 9.79 -3.18 -0.83
C TYR A 188 9.01 -1.87 -0.99
N ASN A 189 9.49 -0.95 -1.82
CA ASN A 189 8.76 0.29 -2.10
C ASN A 189 7.41 0.05 -2.77
N ALA A 190 7.34 -0.93 -3.68
CA ALA A 190 6.08 -1.33 -4.31
C ALA A 190 5.14 -2.01 -3.31
N GLN A 191 5.65 -2.89 -2.44
CA GLN A 191 4.88 -3.51 -1.37
C GLN A 191 4.36 -2.48 -0.35
N ARG A 192 5.23 -1.55 0.06
CA ARG A 192 4.86 -0.44 0.95
C ARG A 192 3.74 0.40 0.37
N LEU A 193 3.82 0.71 -0.93
CA LEU A 193 2.78 1.46 -1.62
C LEU A 193 1.46 0.70 -1.63
N ALA A 194 1.47 -0.58 -1.97
CA ALA A 194 0.27 -1.43 -1.97
C ALA A 194 -0.38 -1.48 -0.58
N ARG A 195 0.40 -1.70 0.47
CA ARG A 195 -0.09 -1.69 1.86
C ARG A 195 -0.72 -0.35 2.23
N THR A 196 -0.03 0.75 1.93
CA THR A 196 -0.52 2.11 2.22
C THR A 196 -1.86 2.36 1.54
N MET A 197 -2.00 1.98 0.26
CA MET A 197 -3.21 2.25 -0.50
C MET A 197 -4.40 1.39 -0.05
N VAL A 198 -4.16 0.13 0.31
CA VAL A 198 -5.22 -0.74 0.88
C VAL A 198 -5.65 -0.23 2.26
N GLN A 199 -4.70 0.24 3.08
CA GLN A 199 -4.99 0.87 4.37
C GLN A 199 -5.86 2.13 4.21
N HIS A 200 -5.51 3.00 3.27
CA HIS A 200 -6.29 4.20 3.00
C HIS A 200 -7.68 3.88 2.43
N ALA A 201 -7.78 2.85 1.58
CA ALA A 201 -9.08 2.40 1.08
C ALA A 201 -10.00 1.92 2.22
N TYR A 202 -9.43 1.17 3.17
CA TYR A 202 -10.14 0.75 4.35
C TYR A 202 -10.64 1.95 5.16
N GLN A 203 -9.75 2.89 5.50
CA GLN A 203 -10.08 4.06 6.32
C GLN A 203 -11.11 4.98 5.62
N GLU A 204 -10.88 5.32 4.35
CA GLU A 204 -11.79 6.18 3.58
C GLU A 204 -13.18 5.56 3.43
N ALA A 205 -13.26 4.26 3.14
CA ALA A 205 -14.54 3.56 3.04
C ALA A 205 -15.25 3.49 4.40
N PHE A 206 -14.50 3.23 5.48
CA PHE A 206 -15.02 3.22 6.84
C PHE A 206 -15.63 4.57 7.23
N VAL A 207 -14.88 5.65 7.07
CA VAL A 207 -15.37 7.01 7.39
C VAL A 207 -16.56 7.39 6.48
N GLU A 208 -16.43 7.20 5.17
CA GLU A 208 -17.46 7.62 4.21
C GLU A 208 -18.80 6.91 4.42
N CYS A 209 -18.78 5.63 4.79
CA CYS A 209 -20.02 4.88 5.00
C CYS A 209 -20.66 5.10 6.38
N THR A 210 -19.90 5.63 7.35
CA THR A 210 -20.37 5.77 8.74
C THR A 210 -20.61 7.22 9.17
N LYS A 211 -19.99 8.21 8.51
CA LYS A 211 -20.04 9.62 8.91
C LYS A 211 -21.46 10.21 9.02
N ASP A 212 -22.35 9.81 8.11
CA ASP A 212 -23.74 10.29 8.06
C ASP A 212 -24.71 9.42 8.89
N ASN A 213 -24.17 8.37 9.56
CA ASN A 213 -24.98 7.54 10.44
C ASN A 213 -25.25 8.30 11.75
N PRO A 214 -26.53 8.55 12.13
CA PRO A 214 -26.88 9.30 13.33
C PRO A 214 -26.51 8.58 14.64
N PHE A 215 -26.27 7.28 14.61
CA PHE A 215 -25.87 6.49 15.77
C PHE A 215 -24.37 6.49 16.00
N VAL A 216 -23.56 6.96 15.04
CA VAL A 216 -22.12 7.10 15.17
C VAL A 216 -21.83 8.53 15.63
N GLU A 217 -21.17 8.68 16.77
CA GLU A 217 -20.81 9.99 17.32
C GLU A 217 -19.37 10.38 17.01
N ALA A 218 -18.48 9.39 17.07
CA ALA A 218 -17.03 9.59 16.96
C ALA A 218 -16.36 8.32 16.44
N TYR A 219 -15.05 8.37 16.26
CA TYR A 219 -14.22 7.24 15.90
C TYR A 219 -13.13 7.01 16.94
N GLN A 220 -12.87 5.75 17.28
CA GLN A 220 -11.77 5.33 18.11
C GLN A 220 -10.58 4.93 17.24
N TRP A 221 -9.43 5.55 17.45
CA TRP A 221 -8.16 5.10 16.89
C TRP A 221 -7.63 3.90 17.68
N ILE A 222 -7.22 2.84 16.98
CA ILE A 222 -6.70 1.62 17.58
C ILE A 222 -5.40 1.25 16.88
N THR A 223 -4.31 1.14 17.62
CA THR A 223 -3.03 0.69 17.08
C THR A 223 -3.07 -0.81 16.73
N SER A 224 -2.13 -1.25 15.90
CA SER A 224 -2.06 -2.66 15.50
C SER A 224 -1.70 -3.62 16.65
N GLY A 225 -1.29 -3.10 17.81
CA GLY A 225 -0.82 -3.91 18.96
C GLY A 225 0.49 -4.68 18.72
N MET A 226 1.15 -4.48 17.56
CA MET A 226 2.43 -5.11 17.25
C MET A 226 3.58 -4.40 17.96
N SER A 227 4.70 -5.12 18.18
CA SER A 227 5.88 -4.61 18.90
C SER A 227 6.58 -3.42 18.21
N ASN A 228 6.24 -3.12 16.95
CA ASN A 228 6.83 -2.07 16.15
C ASN A 228 5.87 -0.91 15.84
N VAL A 229 4.85 -0.70 16.67
CA VAL A 229 3.97 0.47 16.58
C VAL A 229 4.83 1.74 16.73
N CYS A 230 4.64 2.70 15.83
CA CYS A 230 5.41 3.94 15.87
C CYS A 230 4.88 4.92 16.91
N ALA A 231 5.75 5.84 17.37
CA ALA A 231 5.39 6.82 18.40
C ALA A 231 4.17 7.67 18.02
N LEU A 232 4.03 8.06 16.74
CA LEU A 232 2.88 8.82 16.24
C LEU A 232 1.56 8.06 16.41
N CYS A 233 1.55 6.74 16.16
CA CYS A 233 0.33 5.93 16.34
C CYS A 233 -0.02 5.74 17.79
N ILE A 234 0.98 5.58 18.67
CA ILE A 234 0.78 5.53 20.12
C ILE A 234 0.23 6.86 20.62
N GLU A 235 0.82 7.98 20.22
CA GLU A 235 0.34 9.31 20.57
C GLU A 235 -1.13 9.50 20.16
N ARG A 236 -1.52 9.07 18.95
CA ARG A 236 -2.90 9.15 18.47
C ARG A 236 -3.88 8.29 19.26
N GLU A 237 -3.45 7.15 19.78
CA GLU A 237 -4.28 6.26 20.58
C GLU A 237 -4.45 6.76 22.03
N GLU A 238 -3.42 7.42 22.56
CA GLU A 238 -3.37 7.85 23.97
C GLU A 238 -3.85 9.30 24.19
N ALA A 239 -3.78 10.15 23.15
CA ALA A 239 -4.15 11.54 23.26
C ALA A 239 -5.67 11.73 23.39
N ASP A 240 -6.09 12.63 24.27
CA ASP A 240 -7.47 13.15 24.36
C ASP A 240 -7.51 14.60 23.84
N GLU A 241 -7.28 14.76 22.54
CA GLU A 241 -7.16 16.07 21.88
C GLU A 241 -8.50 16.83 21.85
N TYR A 242 -9.62 16.10 21.84
CA TYR A 242 -10.96 16.67 21.67
C TYR A 242 -11.83 16.60 22.95
N GLY A 243 -11.29 16.11 24.07
CA GLY A 243 -12.05 15.95 25.32
C GLY A 243 -13.13 14.86 25.25
N LEU A 244 -12.99 13.92 24.32
CA LEU A 244 -13.93 12.82 24.11
C LEU A 244 -13.46 11.50 24.74
N GLY A 245 -12.21 11.48 25.20
CA GLY A 245 -11.50 10.30 25.70
C GLY A 245 -10.28 9.95 24.86
N ALA A 246 -9.37 9.15 25.41
CA ALA A 246 -8.12 8.78 24.76
C ALA A 246 -8.37 8.11 23.41
N GLY A 247 -7.73 8.61 22.36
CA GLY A 247 -7.82 8.09 21.00
C GLY A 247 -9.17 8.30 20.30
N ILE A 248 -10.08 9.09 20.87
CA ILE A 248 -11.40 9.36 20.29
C ILE A 248 -11.37 10.66 19.49
N TYR A 249 -11.81 10.57 18.24
CA TYR A 249 -11.82 11.64 17.24
C TYR A 249 -13.24 11.95 16.77
N PRO A 250 -13.62 13.23 16.62
CA PRO A 250 -14.84 13.63 15.91
C PRO A 250 -14.86 13.04 14.49
N LYS A 251 -16.06 12.85 13.91
CA LYS A 251 -16.25 12.22 12.59
C LYS A 251 -15.48 12.88 11.45
N ASP A 252 -15.22 14.16 11.55
CA ASP A 252 -14.50 14.96 10.57
C ASP A 252 -13.02 15.19 10.89
N ALA A 253 -12.54 14.68 12.04
CA ALA A 253 -11.20 14.91 12.52
C ALA A 253 -10.33 13.65 12.62
N LEU A 254 -10.83 12.46 12.22
CA LEU A 254 -10.02 11.24 12.23
C LEU A 254 -8.82 11.41 11.30
N PRO A 255 -7.58 11.37 11.83
CA PRO A 255 -6.39 11.58 11.01
C PRO A 255 -6.18 10.42 10.03
N LEU A 256 -5.69 10.73 8.83
CA LEU A 256 -5.30 9.71 7.86
C LEU A 256 -4.10 8.91 8.39
N ASP A 257 -4.14 7.59 8.28
CA ASP A 257 -3.01 6.76 8.68
C ASP A 257 -1.76 7.08 7.85
N HIS A 258 -0.59 6.94 8.46
CA HIS A 258 0.67 7.26 7.79
C HIS A 258 1.07 6.18 6.76
N PRO A 259 1.98 6.48 5.82
CA PRO A 259 2.46 5.47 4.87
C PRO A 259 3.00 4.23 5.57
N ASN A 260 2.56 3.05 5.10
CA ASN A 260 2.88 1.76 5.70
C ASN A 260 2.24 1.52 7.08
N GLY A 261 1.24 2.32 7.47
CA GLY A 261 0.46 2.13 8.69
C GLY A 261 -0.37 0.85 8.66
N ASN A 262 -0.80 0.41 9.82
CA ASN A 262 -1.65 -0.76 10.00
C ASN A 262 -2.61 -0.57 11.19
N CYS A 263 -2.91 0.68 11.53
CA CYS A 263 -3.88 1.02 12.56
C CYS A 263 -5.30 0.68 12.10
N THR A 264 -6.19 0.48 13.05
CA THR A 264 -7.60 0.21 12.81
C THR A 264 -8.47 1.26 13.48
N PHE A 265 -9.77 1.21 13.20
CA PHE A 265 -10.71 2.18 13.70
C PHE A 265 -11.97 1.47 14.16
N ASP A 266 -12.59 1.99 15.20
CA ASP A 266 -13.92 1.55 15.64
C ASP A 266 -14.86 2.74 15.70
N ILE A 267 -16.16 2.47 15.66
CA ILE A 267 -17.19 3.47 15.85
C ILE A 267 -17.50 3.68 17.34
N VAL A 268 -17.62 4.92 17.76
CA VAL A 268 -18.19 5.28 19.06
C VAL A 268 -19.66 5.62 18.83
N THR A 269 -20.56 4.91 19.50
CA THR A 269 -22.00 5.03 19.29
C THR A 269 -22.74 5.40 20.56
N THR A 270 -23.85 6.12 20.42
CA THR A 270 -24.87 6.28 21.49
C THR A 270 -25.70 5.04 21.72
N TRP A 271 -25.57 4.05 20.84
CA TRP A 271 -26.39 2.84 20.91
C TRP A 271 -25.94 1.97 22.08
N ASP A 272 -26.85 1.79 23.03
CA ASP A 272 -26.70 0.82 24.11
C ASP A 272 -27.50 -0.43 23.74
N GLU A 273 -26.83 -1.59 23.62
CA GLU A 273 -27.47 -2.87 23.28
C GLU A 273 -28.59 -3.22 24.27
N ASP A 274 -28.45 -2.78 25.52
CA ASP A 274 -29.45 -3.02 26.59
C ASP A 274 -30.78 -2.24 26.35
N SER A 275 -30.77 -1.19 25.53
CA SER A 275 -31.95 -0.42 25.16
C SER A 275 -32.76 -1.03 24.03
N ALA A 276 -32.17 -1.90 23.21
CA ALA A 276 -32.83 -2.51 22.05
C ALA A 276 -33.81 -3.64 22.41
N TYR A 277 -33.67 -4.23 23.60
CA TYR A 277 -34.55 -5.29 24.09
C TYR A 277 -35.70 -4.80 24.97
N SER A 278 -35.81 -3.50 25.16
CA SER A 278 -36.85 -2.88 26.02
C SER A 278 -37.92 -2.09 25.25
N ALA A 279 -37.93 -2.16 23.93
CA ALA A 279 -38.97 -1.63 23.02
C ALA A 279 -39.57 -2.77 22.21
#